data_a2be30df729eac519611daf42fee7d46
#
_entry.id   a2be30df729eac519611daf42fee7d46
#
_cell.length_a   1.000
_cell.length_b   1.000
_cell.length_c   1.000
_cell.angle_alpha   90.00
_cell.angle_beta   90.00
_cell.angle_gamma   90.00
#
_symmetry.space_group_name_H-M   'P 1'
#
loop_
_entity.id
_entity.type
_entity.pdbx_description
1 polymer ?
#
loop_
_entity_poly.entity_id
_entity_poly.type
_entity_poly.pdbx_seq_one_letter_code
_entity_poly.pdbx_strand_id
1 'polypeptide(L)'
;MSKEKKKSKRSHVSLIGLLFGNRRKQLSFLEEEQLQSPMRTIIKNFVANKVAMTSLIIFLFIFLSVLIYPMINDIDLSYQEQTQQNVAPGFNMMKVPKKLQGNIKEISIGSTFSVGLSNDGEVFVWGKSKITSVIDIKNMPENMGNVVQIAAGADHVLAMNDKGELFAWGNSRNKQCAIPDNLKQVKNIKRIYSGYQCSAVVTEDGMVYFWGNTGIMDFK
;
A
#
# COMPACT_ATOMS: atom_id res chain seq x y z
N MET A 1 86.76 13.41 -8.75
CA MET A 1 86.03 13.52 -7.52
C MET A 1 84.59 13.78 -7.85
N SER A 2 83.73 12.76 -7.84
CA SER A 2 82.29 12.89 -8.04
C SER A 2 81.60 12.07 -6.98
N LYS A 3 80.76 12.74 -6.14
CA LYS A 3 80.03 12.16 -5.04
C LYS A 3 78.65 11.64 -5.54
N GLU A 4 78.47 10.33 -5.56
CA GLU A 4 77.16 9.71 -5.74
C GLU A 4 76.23 9.96 -4.58
N LYS A 5 75.07 10.54 -4.83
CA LYS A 5 73.94 10.64 -3.87
C LYS A 5 73.07 9.40 -3.95
N LYS A 6 73.17 8.56 -2.92
CA LYS A 6 72.25 7.42 -2.68
C LYS A 6 70.86 7.92 -2.31
N LYS A 7 69.87 7.76 -3.21
CA LYS A 7 68.44 7.97 -2.91
C LYS A 7 67.90 6.79 -2.11
N SER A 8 67.56 7.04 -0.86
CA SER A 8 66.80 6.11 -0.01
C SER A 8 65.34 5.97 -0.54
N LYS A 9 64.97 4.80 -1.05
CA LYS A 9 63.59 4.40 -1.31
C LYS A 9 62.93 4.01 -0.01
N ARG A 10 62.04 4.83 0.53
CA ARG A 10 61.10 4.45 1.58
C ARG A 10 60.10 3.47 0.99
N SER A 11 60.17 2.21 1.42
CA SER A 11 59.16 1.20 1.07
C SER A 11 57.91 1.45 1.92
N HIS A 12 56.78 1.78 1.29
CA HIS A 12 55.48 1.73 1.95
C HIS A 12 55.17 0.27 2.26
N VAL A 13 55.28 -0.12 3.52
CA VAL A 13 54.79 -1.41 4.01
C VAL A 13 53.27 -1.30 4.10
N SER A 14 52.56 -2.03 3.22
CA SER A 14 51.12 -2.11 3.25
C SER A 14 50.66 -2.78 4.55
N LEU A 15 49.74 -2.15 5.27
CA LEU A 15 49.13 -2.69 6.50
C LEU A 15 48.51 -4.10 6.31
N ILE A 16 48.12 -4.42 5.07
CA ILE A 16 47.61 -5.75 4.68
C ILE A 16 48.73 -6.81 4.73
N GLY A 17 49.94 -6.44 4.39
CA GLY A 17 51.11 -7.35 4.48
C GLY A 17 51.51 -7.71 5.91
N LEU A 18 51.17 -6.86 6.88
CA LEU A 18 51.44 -7.11 8.31
C LEU A 18 50.43 -8.10 8.94
N LEU A 19 49.20 -8.11 8.46
CA LEU A 19 48.13 -9.02 8.95
C LEU A 19 48.25 -10.44 8.35
N PHE A 20 48.90 -10.57 7.18
CA PHE A 20 49.09 -11.86 6.51
C PHE A 20 50.56 -12.12 6.23
N GLY A 21 51.38 -12.02 7.26
CA GLY A 21 52.85 -12.21 7.19
C GLY A 21 53.23 -13.49 6.48
N ASN A 22 53.79 -13.31 5.28
CA ASN A 22 54.23 -14.35 4.38
C ASN A 22 55.61 -14.91 4.83
N ARG A 23 55.60 -15.79 5.82
CA ARG A 23 56.72 -16.70 6.09
C ARG A 23 56.35 -18.10 5.58
N ARG A 24 56.51 -18.31 4.26
CA ARG A 24 56.50 -19.65 3.71
C ARG A 24 57.80 -20.35 4.11
N LYS A 25 57.81 -20.99 5.29
CA LYS A 25 58.67 -22.16 5.49
C LYS A 25 58.02 -23.25 4.61
N GLN A 26 58.78 -23.85 3.70
CA GLN A 26 58.36 -25.09 3.04
C GLN A 26 58.33 -26.18 4.10
N LEU A 27 57.20 -26.36 4.69
CA LEU A 27 56.85 -27.51 5.54
C LEU A 27 56.61 -28.70 4.60
N SER A 28 57.00 -29.89 5.04
CA SER A 28 56.73 -31.12 4.31
C SER A 28 55.18 -31.27 4.15
N PHE A 29 54.72 -31.84 3.06
CA PHE A 29 53.30 -32.00 2.74
C PHE A 29 52.48 -32.59 3.92
N LEU A 30 53.10 -33.48 4.70
CA LEU A 30 52.50 -34.10 5.88
C LEU A 30 52.39 -33.14 7.10
N GLU A 31 53.27 -32.16 7.24
CA GLU A 31 53.20 -31.16 8.32
C GLU A 31 52.20 -30.03 7.97
N GLU A 32 51.99 -29.72 6.70
CA GLU A 32 50.95 -28.78 6.27
C GLU A 32 49.53 -29.35 6.50
N GLU A 33 49.36 -30.65 6.35
CA GLU A 33 48.08 -31.33 6.55
C GLU A 33 47.71 -31.43 8.05
N GLN A 34 48.69 -31.59 8.93
CA GLN A 34 48.47 -31.64 10.40
C GLN A 34 48.26 -30.26 11.04
N LEU A 35 48.70 -29.19 10.42
CA LEU A 35 48.61 -27.82 10.94
C LEU A 35 47.39 -27.05 10.46
N GLN A 36 46.67 -27.55 9.45
CA GLN A 36 45.44 -26.94 9.00
C GLN A 36 44.29 -27.34 9.93
N SER A 37 43.82 -26.40 10.77
CA SER A 37 42.64 -26.68 11.57
C SER A 37 41.47 -27.08 10.61
N PRO A 38 40.70 -28.12 10.92
CA PRO A 38 39.62 -28.61 10.09
C PRO A 38 38.67 -27.49 9.65
N MET A 39 38.45 -26.50 10.50
CA MET A 39 37.63 -25.32 10.22
C MET A 39 38.16 -24.44 9.07
N ARG A 40 39.48 -24.29 8.99
CA ARG A 40 40.09 -23.46 7.93
C ARG A 40 39.92 -24.07 6.55
N THR A 41 40.01 -25.39 6.48
CA THR A 41 39.80 -26.13 5.24
C THR A 41 38.32 -26.10 4.82
N ILE A 42 37.40 -26.27 5.79
CA ILE A 42 35.95 -26.15 5.54
C ILE A 42 35.59 -24.77 5.00
N ILE A 43 36.04 -23.70 5.66
CA ILE A 43 35.77 -22.33 5.23
C ILE A 43 36.36 -22.06 3.84
N LYS A 44 37.59 -22.50 3.58
CA LYS A 44 38.23 -22.32 2.27
C LYS A 44 37.46 -23.02 1.15
N ASN A 45 37.02 -24.26 1.38
CA ASN A 45 36.23 -25.02 0.41
C ASN A 45 34.85 -24.43 0.22
N PHE A 46 34.23 -23.92 1.28
CA PHE A 46 32.93 -23.25 1.21
C PHE A 46 33.01 -21.96 0.38
N VAL A 47 34.00 -21.11 0.65
CA VAL A 47 34.21 -19.85 -0.09
C VAL A 47 34.59 -20.09 -1.55
N ALA A 48 35.29 -21.19 -1.85
CA ALA A 48 35.63 -21.58 -3.20
C ALA A 48 34.41 -22.08 -4.00
N ASN A 49 33.38 -22.55 -3.32
CA ASN A 49 32.16 -23.03 -3.96
C ASN A 49 31.23 -21.86 -4.29
N LYS A 50 31.14 -21.50 -5.58
CA LYS A 50 30.32 -20.38 -6.08
C LYS A 50 28.84 -20.54 -5.72
N VAL A 51 28.29 -21.75 -5.79
CA VAL A 51 26.88 -22.04 -5.47
C VAL A 51 26.60 -21.80 -3.98
N ALA A 52 27.50 -22.31 -3.09
CA ALA A 52 27.38 -22.10 -1.65
C ALA A 52 27.48 -20.62 -1.27
N MET A 53 28.40 -19.88 -1.90
CA MET A 53 28.53 -18.43 -1.64
C MET A 53 27.32 -17.66 -2.13
N THR A 54 26.78 -17.98 -3.31
CA THR A 54 25.56 -17.33 -3.82
C THR A 54 24.38 -17.58 -2.89
N SER A 55 24.20 -18.82 -2.44
CA SER A 55 23.14 -19.18 -1.51
C SER A 55 23.28 -18.44 -0.17
N LEU A 56 24.50 -18.30 0.35
CA LEU A 56 24.77 -17.55 1.57
C LEU A 56 24.43 -16.07 1.41
N ILE A 57 24.79 -15.47 0.28
CA ILE A 57 24.47 -14.05 0.01
C ILE A 57 22.97 -13.83 -0.06
N ILE A 58 22.24 -14.70 -0.76
CA ILE A 58 20.76 -14.63 -0.84
C ILE A 58 20.14 -14.80 0.55
N PHE A 59 20.62 -15.78 1.33
CA PHE A 59 20.15 -15.99 2.69
C PHE A 59 20.36 -14.76 3.58
N LEU A 60 21.57 -14.18 3.57
CA LEU A 60 21.89 -12.98 4.33
C LEU A 60 21.04 -11.77 3.89
N PHE A 61 20.77 -11.64 2.59
CA PHE A 61 19.90 -10.57 2.08
C PHE A 61 18.48 -10.71 2.61
N ILE A 62 17.91 -11.92 2.54
CA ILE A 62 16.56 -12.19 3.08
C ILE A 62 16.55 -11.97 4.60
N PHE A 63 17.53 -12.50 5.31
CA PHE A 63 17.63 -12.37 6.75
C PHE A 63 17.72 -10.92 7.20
N LEU A 64 18.58 -10.12 6.57
CA LEU A 64 18.71 -8.71 6.86
C LEU A 64 17.44 -7.92 6.49
N SER A 65 16.78 -8.24 5.38
CA SER A 65 15.53 -7.58 5.01
C SER A 65 14.42 -7.85 6.03
N VAL A 66 14.30 -9.06 6.56
CA VAL A 66 13.33 -9.40 7.62
C VAL A 66 13.62 -8.66 8.92
N LEU A 67 14.89 -8.45 9.27
CA LEU A 67 15.28 -7.71 10.49
C LEU A 67 15.10 -6.19 10.33
N ILE A 68 15.44 -5.65 9.17
CA ILE A 68 15.45 -4.20 8.93
C ILE A 68 14.05 -3.69 8.59
N TYR A 69 13.23 -4.47 7.89
CA TYR A 69 11.90 -4.04 7.43
C TYR A 69 10.97 -3.56 8.58
N PRO A 70 10.86 -4.26 9.73
CA PRO A 70 10.06 -3.79 10.86
C PRO A 70 10.60 -2.53 11.54
N MET A 71 11.89 -2.24 11.40
CA MET A 71 12.49 -1.03 11.97
C MET A 71 12.21 0.23 11.15
N ILE A 72 11.93 0.05 9.85
CA ILE A 72 11.63 1.15 8.92
C ILE A 72 10.11 1.37 8.81
N ASN A 73 9.32 0.29 8.94
CA ASN A 73 7.88 0.33 8.84
C ASN A 73 7.26 -0.11 10.17
N ASP A 74 6.49 0.76 10.79
CA ASP A 74 5.67 0.41 11.95
C ASP A 74 4.60 -0.61 11.51
N ILE A 75 4.86 -1.87 11.83
CA ILE A 75 3.91 -2.95 11.59
C ILE A 75 3.16 -3.19 12.90
N ASP A 76 1.91 -2.77 12.96
CA ASP A 76 1.03 -3.12 14.06
C ASP A 76 0.59 -4.58 13.92
N LEU A 77 1.25 -5.47 14.66
CA LEU A 77 0.94 -6.90 14.67
C LEU A 77 -0.37 -7.22 15.42
N SER A 78 -0.91 -6.26 16.17
CA SER A 78 -2.18 -6.40 16.89
C SER A 78 -3.37 -5.98 16.04
N TYR A 79 -3.14 -5.31 14.91
CA TYR A 79 -4.17 -4.85 14.00
C TYR A 79 -4.85 -6.03 13.29
N GLN A 80 -6.06 -6.32 13.68
CA GLN A 80 -6.94 -7.32 13.05
C GLN A 80 -8.18 -6.62 12.50
N GLU A 81 -8.24 -6.49 11.20
CA GLU A 81 -9.43 -5.97 10.54
C GLU A 81 -10.34 -7.12 10.11
N GLN A 82 -11.37 -7.38 10.93
CA GLN A 82 -12.33 -8.46 10.69
C GLN A 82 -13.14 -8.27 9.39
N THR A 83 -13.24 -7.04 8.90
CA THR A 83 -13.97 -6.72 7.66
C THR A 83 -13.18 -7.08 6.40
N GLN A 84 -11.88 -7.32 6.51
CA GLN A 84 -11.00 -7.65 5.37
C GLN A 84 -10.68 -9.14 5.26
N GLN A 85 -11.57 -10.01 5.64
CA GLN A 85 -11.41 -11.45 5.39
C GLN A 85 -11.33 -11.73 3.89
N ASN A 86 -10.32 -12.50 3.47
CA ASN A 86 -10.04 -12.84 2.07
C ASN A 86 -9.52 -11.68 1.18
N VAL A 87 -8.85 -10.72 1.76
CA VAL A 87 -8.15 -9.67 0.99
C VAL A 87 -6.73 -10.15 0.64
N ALA A 88 -6.28 -9.83 -0.57
CA ALA A 88 -4.93 -10.18 -1.00
C ALA A 88 -3.86 -9.49 -0.12
N PRO A 89 -2.71 -10.15 0.13
CA PRO A 89 -1.60 -9.54 0.87
C PRO A 89 -1.18 -8.19 0.25
N GLY A 90 -0.94 -7.21 1.09
CA GLY A 90 -0.56 -5.85 0.66
C GLY A 90 -1.72 -4.95 0.23
N PHE A 91 -2.96 -5.42 0.29
CA PHE A 91 -4.13 -4.59 0.08
C PHE A 91 -4.36 -3.70 1.31
N ASN A 92 -4.33 -2.39 1.12
CA ASN A 92 -4.53 -1.43 2.21
C ASN A 92 -5.67 -0.47 1.84
N MET A 93 -6.80 -0.57 2.54
CA MET A 93 -7.94 0.34 2.39
C MET A 93 -7.60 1.78 2.78
N MET A 94 -6.66 1.96 3.71
CA MET A 94 -6.23 3.27 4.18
C MET A 94 -5.33 4.02 3.18
N LYS A 95 -4.82 3.34 2.14
CA LYS A 95 -3.93 3.97 1.17
C LYS A 95 -4.69 4.85 0.20
N VAL A 96 -4.77 6.11 0.53
CA VAL A 96 -5.35 7.14 -0.35
C VAL A 96 -4.59 7.18 -1.69
N PRO A 97 -5.28 7.22 -2.83
CA PRO A 97 -4.66 7.34 -4.14
C PRO A 97 -3.73 8.55 -4.23
N LYS A 98 -2.55 8.37 -4.83
CA LYS A 98 -1.55 9.45 -4.94
C LYS A 98 -2.08 10.72 -5.60
N LYS A 99 -2.97 10.58 -6.60
CA LYS A 99 -3.60 11.72 -7.28
C LYS A 99 -4.52 12.56 -6.37
N LEU A 100 -5.04 11.93 -5.30
CA LEU A 100 -5.92 12.59 -4.35
C LEU A 100 -5.15 13.24 -3.20
N GLN A 101 -3.91 12.79 -2.94
CA GLN A 101 -3.07 13.34 -1.86
C GLN A 101 -2.76 14.83 -2.10
N GLY A 102 -3.11 15.67 -1.14
CA GLY A 102 -2.95 17.13 -1.23
C GLY A 102 -4.05 17.85 -2.03
N ASN A 103 -4.99 17.11 -2.65
CA ASN A 103 -6.10 17.68 -3.44
C ASN A 103 -7.47 17.10 -3.02
N ILE A 104 -7.65 16.85 -1.72
CA ILE A 104 -8.87 16.25 -1.18
C ILE A 104 -9.86 17.35 -0.77
N LYS A 105 -11.08 17.27 -1.30
CA LYS A 105 -12.24 18.08 -0.89
C LYS A 105 -13.10 17.34 0.15
N GLU A 106 -13.40 16.07 -0.11
CA GLU A 106 -14.28 15.26 0.72
C GLU A 106 -13.87 13.79 0.67
N ILE A 107 -14.05 13.05 1.78
CA ILE A 107 -13.91 11.60 1.84
C ILE A 107 -15.16 11.03 2.47
N SER A 108 -15.68 9.94 1.88
CA SER A 108 -16.77 9.14 2.44
C SER A 108 -16.38 7.67 2.47
N ILE A 109 -16.68 7.00 3.58
CA ILE A 109 -16.21 5.64 3.86
C ILE A 109 -17.41 4.70 3.81
N GLY A 110 -17.35 3.69 2.93
CA GLY A 110 -18.26 2.57 2.88
C GLY A 110 -17.82 1.42 3.80
N SER A 111 -18.49 0.27 3.71
CA SER A 111 -18.15 -0.87 4.58
C SER A 111 -16.80 -1.51 4.25
N THR A 112 -16.39 -1.57 2.98
CA THR A 112 -15.14 -2.24 2.52
C THR A 112 -14.35 -1.40 1.53
N PHE A 113 -14.82 -0.21 1.21
CA PHE A 113 -14.23 0.72 0.25
C PHE A 113 -14.32 2.16 0.76
N SER A 114 -13.58 3.03 0.14
CA SER A 114 -13.64 4.47 0.40
C SER A 114 -13.80 5.21 -0.91
N VAL A 115 -14.46 6.35 -0.84
CA VAL A 115 -14.65 7.26 -1.97
C VAL A 115 -14.08 8.62 -1.58
N GLY A 116 -13.33 9.22 -2.46
CA GLY A 116 -12.78 10.56 -2.29
C GLY A 116 -13.16 11.46 -3.45
N LEU A 117 -13.41 12.70 -3.11
CA LEU A 117 -13.66 13.79 -4.04
C LEU A 117 -12.46 14.74 -4.03
N SER A 118 -11.91 15.04 -5.20
CA SER A 118 -10.88 16.07 -5.34
C SER A 118 -11.48 17.48 -5.38
N ASN A 119 -10.64 18.49 -5.17
CA ASN A 119 -11.07 19.89 -5.38
C ASN A 119 -11.46 20.20 -6.83
N ASP A 120 -10.96 19.39 -7.78
CA ASP A 120 -11.27 19.50 -9.20
C ASP A 120 -12.57 18.78 -9.61
N GLY A 121 -13.30 18.19 -8.64
CA GLY A 121 -14.56 17.48 -8.89
C GLY A 121 -14.40 16.05 -9.42
N GLU A 122 -13.19 15.48 -9.38
CA GLU A 122 -12.95 14.08 -9.74
C GLU A 122 -13.24 13.15 -8.57
N VAL A 123 -13.88 12.00 -8.86
CA VAL A 123 -14.22 10.98 -7.87
C VAL A 123 -13.23 9.82 -7.95
N PHE A 124 -12.71 9.39 -6.80
CA PHE A 124 -11.78 8.28 -6.65
C PHE A 124 -12.36 7.21 -5.74
N VAL A 125 -12.23 5.95 -6.13
CA VAL A 125 -12.65 4.79 -5.33
C VAL A 125 -11.43 3.92 -5.04
N TRP A 126 -11.23 3.58 -3.77
CA TRP A 126 -10.18 2.65 -3.37
C TRP A 126 -10.68 1.71 -2.27
N GLY A 127 -9.90 0.71 -1.94
CA GLY A 127 -10.31 -0.34 -1.03
C GLY A 127 -10.87 -1.56 -1.77
N LYS A 128 -11.60 -2.42 -1.06
CA LYS A 128 -12.29 -3.59 -1.63
C LYS A 128 -13.60 -3.12 -2.28
N SER A 129 -13.51 -2.71 -3.54
CA SER A 129 -14.64 -2.13 -4.29
C SER A 129 -15.61 -3.18 -4.87
N LYS A 130 -15.15 -4.43 -5.04
CA LYS A 130 -16.00 -5.53 -5.52
C LYS A 130 -16.91 -6.00 -4.39
N ILE A 131 -18.18 -5.67 -4.48
CA ILE A 131 -19.22 -6.10 -3.53
C ILE A 131 -19.68 -7.52 -3.86
N THR A 132 -19.85 -7.82 -5.14
CA THR A 132 -20.17 -9.16 -5.65
C THR A 132 -19.36 -9.43 -6.92
N SER A 133 -19.53 -10.61 -7.53
CA SER A 133 -18.92 -10.93 -8.84
C SER A 133 -19.33 -9.96 -9.95
N VAL A 134 -20.49 -9.31 -9.83
CA VAL A 134 -21.08 -8.44 -10.86
C VAL A 134 -20.99 -6.97 -10.47
N ILE A 135 -21.03 -6.66 -9.15
CA ILE A 135 -21.09 -5.28 -8.64
C ILE A 135 -19.70 -4.85 -8.19
N ASP A 136 -19.15 -3.87 -8.87
CA ASP A 136 -17.91 -3.17 -8.48
C ASP A 136 -18.19 -1.67 -8.39
N ILE A 137 -17.88 -1.09 -7.24
CA ILE A 137 -18.05 0.35 -6.97
C ILE A 137 -17.16 1.21 -7.89
N LYS A 138 -16.09 0.65 -8.45
CA LYS A 138 -15.26 1.34 -9.44
C LYS A 138 -15.97 1.59 -10.79
N ASN A 139 -17.03 0.84 -11.06
CA ASN A 139 -17.87 1.07 -12.25
C ASN A 139 -18.78 2.27 -11.99
N MET A 140 -18.19 3.44 -11.97
CA MET A 140 -18.88 4.70 -11.77
C MET A 140 -19.67 5.09 -13.02
N PRO A 141 -20.81 5.82 -12.90
CA PRO A 141 -21.50 6.39 -14.03
C PRO A 141 -20.58 7.30 -14.87
N GLU A 142 -20.69 7.21 -16.17
CA GLU A 142 -20.01 8.13 -17.08
C GLU A 142 -20.69 9.51 -17.06
N ASN A 143 -19.95 10.56 -17.39
CA ASN A 143 -20.47 11.92 -17.55
C ASN A 143 -21.14 12.54 -16.32
N MET A 144 -20.65 12.25 -15.12
CA MET A 144 -21.13 12.89 -13.89
C MET A 144 -20.85 14.42 -13.86
N GLY A 145 -19.94 14.90 -14.69
CA GLY A 145 -19.52 16.30 -14.69
C GLY A 145 -18.67 16.64 -13.47
N ASN A 146 -18.73 17.89 -13.04
CA ASN A 146 -18.01 18.37 -11.87
C ASN A 146 -18.77 17.98 -10.60
N VAL A 147 -18.31 16.94 -9.91
CA VAL A 147 -18.93 16.46 -8.67
C VAL A 147 -18.60 17.40 -7.51
N VAL A 148 -19.62 17.74 -6.72
CA VAL A 148 -19.48 18.67 -5.57
C VAL A 148 -19.67 18.01 -4.22
N GLN A 149 -20.42 16.90 -4.15
CA GLN A 149 -20.63 16.11 -2.94
C GLN A 149 -20.61 14.61 -3.24
N ILE A 150 -20.15 13.82 -2.27
CA ILE A 150 -20.18 12.36 -2.30
C ILE A 150 -20.72 11.81 -0.98
N ALA A 151 -21.37 10.66 -1.03
CA ALA A 151 -21.78 9.91 0.16
C ALA A 151 -21.70 8.41 -0.13
N ALA A 152 -20.91 7.67 0.66
CA ALA A 152 -20.78 6.23 0.57
C ALA A 152 -21.65 5.55 1.62
N GLY A 153 -22.49 4.64 1.18
CA GLY A 153 -23.21 3.70 2.03
C GLY A 153 -22.42 2.40 2.22
N ALA A 154 -23.06 1.37 2.77
CA ALA A 154 -22.38 0.10 3.00
C ALA A 154 -21.86 -0.53 1.69
N ASP A 155 -22.64 -0.49 0.63
CA ASP A 155 -22.40 -1.18 -0.63
C ASP A 155 -22.84 -0.39 -1.87
N HIS A 156 -23.06 0.91 -1.72
CA HIS A 156 -23.43 1.84 -2.79
C HIS A 156 -22.85 3.22 -2.54
N VAL A 157 -22.89 4.06 -3.55
CA VAL A 157 -22.40 5.45 -3.49
C VAL A 157 -23.45 6.38 -4.11
N LEU A 158 -23.61 7.54 -3.51
CA LEU A 158 -24.38 8.66 -4.02
C LEU A 158 -23.42 9.82 -4.29
N ALA A 159 -23.58 10.50 -5.41
CA ALA A 159 -22.84 11.71 -5.78
C ALA A 159 -23.79 12.77 -6.30
N MET A 160 -23.40 14.03 -6.17
CA MET A 160 -24.10 15.18 -6.72
C MET A 160 -23.11 16.08 -7.45
N ASN A 161 -23.48 16.53 -8.63
CA ASN A 161 -22.69 17.48 -9.39
C ASN A 161 -23.07 18.94 -9.10
N ASP A 162 -22.34 19.87 -9.69
CA ASP A 162 -22.57 21.31 -9.57
C ASP A 162 -23.88 21.82 -10.18
N LYS A 163 -24.55 20.98 -10.99
CA LYS A 163 -25.90 21.25 -11.55
C LYS A 163 -27.02 20.74 -10.64
N GLY A 164 -26.68 20.10 -9.50
CA GLY A 164 -27.64 19.45 -8.61
C GLY A 164 -28.17 18.12 -9.13
N GLU A 165 -27.53 17.52 -10.13
CA GLU A 165 -27.88 16.21 -10.64
C GLU A 165 -27.33 15.13 -9.72
N LEU A 166 -28.16 14.13 -9.42
CA LEU A 166 -27.81 13.01 -8.54
C LEU A 166 -27.39 11.79 -9.36
N PHE A 167 -26.36 11.14 -8.89
CA PHE A 167 -25.83 9.87 -9.43
C PHE A 167 -25.74 8.86 -8.30
N ALA A 168 -26.20 7.64 -8.57
CA ALA A 168 -26.09 6.54 -7.59
C ALA A 168 -25.66 5.26 -8.28
N TRP A 169 -24.72 4.54 -7.67
CA TRP A 169 -24.23 3.27 -8.22
C TRP A 169 -23.79 2.31 -7.12
N GLY A 170 -23.56 1.06 -7.47
CA GLY A 170 -23.24 -0.02 -6.56
C GLY A 170 -24.38 -1.03 -6.45
N ASN A 171 -24.60 -1.57 -5.26
CA ASN A 171 -25.70 -2.50 -4.99
C ASN A 171 -27.04 -1.74 -4.96
N SER A 172 -28.02 -2.24 -5.69
CA SER A 172 -29.37 -1.66 -5.75
C SER A 172 -30.46 -2.70 -5.48
N ARG A 173 -30.14 -3.79 -4.76
CA ARG A 173 -31.14 -4.84 -4.43
C ARG A 173 -32.32 -4.30 -3.64
N ASN A 174 -32.09 -3.32 -2.79
CA ASN A 174 -33.10 -2.64 -2.00
C ASN A 174 -33.50 -1.27 -2.59
N LYS A 175 -33.25 -1.03 -3.87
CA LYS A 175 -33.52 0.22 -4.59
C LYS A 175 -32.74 1.44 -4.05
N GLN A 176 -31.65 1.23 -3.31
CA GLN A 176 -30.84 2.31 -2.74
C GLN A 176 -30.16 3.18 -3.82
N CYS A 177 -29.93 2.65 -5.02
CA CYS A 177 -29.47 3.44 -6.18
C CYS A 177 -30.59 3.89 -7.10
N ALA A 178 -31.86 3.56 -6.85
CA ALA A 178 -32.99 3.96 -7.66
C ALA A 178 -33.50 5.34 -7.22
N ILE A 179 -32.85 6.39 -7.75
CA ILE A 179 -33.21 7.79 -7.42
C ILE A 179 -34.68 8.02 -7.83
N PRO A 180 -35.57 8.46 -6.90
CA PRO A 180 -36.95 8.74 -7.19
C PRO A 180 -37.14 9.83 -8.25
N ASP A 181 -38.16 9.68 -9.13
CA ASP A 181 -38.38 10.62 -10.23
C ASP A 181 -38.72 12.04 -9.76
N ASN A 182 -39.38 12.16 -8.62
CA ASN A 182 -39.65 13.46 -8.01
C ASN A 182 -38.38 14.21 -7.61
N LEU A 183 -37.29 13.51 -7.27
CA LEU A 183 -36.01 14.10 -6.95
C LEU A 183 -35.23 14.60 -8.20
N LYS A 184 -35.49 14.05 -9.34
CA LYS A 184 -34.83 14.49 -10.59
C LYS A 184 -35.16 15.95 -10.97
N GLN A 185 -36.24 16.50 -10.43
CA GLN A 185 -36.67 17.88 -10.65
C GLN A 185 -36.26 18.82 -9.51
N VAL A 186 -35.78 18.31 -8.37
CA VAL A 186 -35.38 19.10 -7.23
C VAL A 186 -33.97 19.65 -7.47
N LYS A 187 -33.84 20.97 -7.58
CA LYS A 187 -32.56 21.66 -7.83
C LYS A 187 -31.92 22.26 -6.61
N ASN A 188 -32.67 22.40 -5.51
CA ASN A 188 -32.23 23.02 -4.26
C ASN A 188 -31.70 21.99 -3.24
N ILE A 189 -30.98 20.97 -3.70
CA ILE A 189 -30.39 19.96 -2.82
C ILE A 189 -29.21 20.59 -2.08
N LYS A 190 -29.29 20.61 -0.75
CA LYS A 190 -28.25 21.11 0.14
C LYS A 190 -27.20 20.05 0.43
N ARG A 191 -27.63 18.82 0.73
CA ARG A 191 -26.71 17.74 1.13
C ARG A 191 -27.28 16.37 0.79
N ILE A 192 -26.35 15.45 0.47
CA ILE A 192 -26.65 14.05 0.19
C ILE A 192 -26.11 13.17 1.33
N TYR A 193 -26.79 12.04 1.57
CA TYR A 193 -26.41 11.07 2.59
C TYR A 193 -26.64 9.65 2.09
N SER A 194 -25.78 8.73 2.50
CA SER A 194 -25.92 7.29 2.27
C SER A 194 -25.79 6.55 3.58
N GLY A 195 -26.75 5.66 3.84
CA GLY A 195 -26.76 4.77 4.99
C GLY A 195 -26.38 3.33 4.62
N TYR A 196 -26.76 2.37 5.46
CA TYR A 196 -26.43 0.96 5.23
C TYR A 196 -27.00 0.46 3.90
N GLN A 197 -28.30 0.62 3.65
CA GLN A 197 -29.01 0.22 2.43
C GLN A 197 -30.03 1.28 1.99
N CYS A 198 -29.85 2.52 2.35
CA CYS A 198 -30.74 3.61 2.03
C CYS A 198 -29.93 4.83 1.63
N SER A 199 -30.56 5.71 0.90
CA SER A 199 -30.03 7.01 0.48
C SER A 199 -31.00 8.11 0.91
N ALA A 200 -30.45 9.30 1.15
CA ALA A 200 -31.24 10.46 1.52
C ALA A 200 -30.67 11.75 0.93
N VAL A 201 -31.51 12.71 0.72
CA VAL A 201 -31.13 14.09 0.41
C VAL A 201 -31.87 15.07 1.33
N VAL A 202 -31.21 16.15 1.64
CA VAL A 202 -31.77 17.30 2.35
C VAL A 202 -31.74 18.49 1.41
N THR A 203 -32.84 19.19 1.28
CA THR A 203 -32.96 20.40 0.48
C THR A 203 -32.68 21.66 1.30
N GLU A 204 -32.48 22.80 0.66
CA GLU A 204 -32.21 24.09 1.31
C GLU A 204 -33.39 24.56 2.20
N ASP A 205 -34.62 24.19 1.82
CA ASP A 205 -35.84 24.47 2.58
C ASP A 205 -36.08 23.48 3.74
N GLY A 206 -35.14 22.55 3.96
CA GLY A 206 -35.18 21.60 5.08
C GLY A 206 -35.99 20.35 4.82
N MET A 207 -36.51 20.13 3.60
CA MET A 207 -37.19 18.89 3.26
C MET A 207 -36.21 17.74 3.17
N VAL A 208 -36.63 16.55 3.61
CA VAL A 208 -35.80 15.34 3.60
C VAL A 208 -36.49 14.27 2.77
N TYR A 209 -35.75 13.69 1.83
CA TYR A 209 -36.23 12.60 0.98
C TYR A 209 -35.36 11.36 1.24
N PHE A 210 -36.02 10.23 1.50
CA PHE A 210 -35.39 8.93 1.71
C PHE A 210 -35.84 7.94 0.66
N TRP A 211 -34.92 7.04 0.26
CA TRP A 211 -35.27 5.89 -0.59
C TRP A 211 -34.31 4.73 -0.32
N GLY A 212 -34.63 3.55 -0.84
CA GLY A 212 -33.92 2.31 -0.58
C GLY A 212 -34.66 1.46 0.46
N ASN A 213 -33.90 0.77 1.31
CA ASN A 213 -34.49 -0.01 2.41
C ASN A 213 -34.94 0.91 3.55
N THR A 214 -36.14 1.40 3.49
CA THR A 214 -36.74 2.30 4.49
C THR A 214 -37.42 1.55 5.64
N GLY A 215 -37.57 0.22 5.55
CA GLY A 215 -38.23 -0.59 6.56
C GLY A 215 -37.54 -0.60 7.95
N ILE A 216 -36.28 -0.16 8.01
CA ILE A 216 -35.56 0.02 9.29
C ILE A 216 -35.91 1.37 9.93
N MET A 217 -36.54 2.29 9.20
CA MET A 217 -36.85 3.64 9.65
C MET A 217 -38.33 3.90 9.93
N ASP A 218 -39.17 2.84 9.99
CA ASP A 218 -40.53 2.97 10.49
C ASP A 218 -40.52 3.26 12.00
N PHE A 219 -40.19 4.48 12.34
CA PHE A 219 -40.56 5.07 13.61
C PHE A 219 -42.06 5.36 13.55
N LYS A 220 -42.86 4.45 14.15
CA LYS A 220 -44.24 4.73 14.50
C LYS A 220 -44.29 5.75 15.61
#